data_4aefe632bc61361454682b8295b0bd8d
#
_entry.id   4aefe632bc61361454682b8295b0bd8d
#
_cell.length_a   1.000
_cell.length_b   1.000
_cell.length_c   1.000
_cell.angle_alpha   90.00
_cell.angle_beta   90.00
_cell.angle_gamma   90.00
#
_symmetry.space_group_name_H-M   'P 1'
#
loop_
_entity.id
_entity.type
_entity.pdbx_description
1 polymer ?
#
loop_
_entity_poly.entity_id
_entity_poly.type
_entity_poly.pdbx_seq_one_letter_code
_entity_poly.pdbx_strand_id
1 'polypeptide(L)'
;VYMKSNGNNYCVILAGGKGRRLWPCSRSNYPKQFVDFFGVGRTQLQQTFDRMAKIVPADHIFINTNEEYVQLVKEQLPEVPAERILAEPIHRNTAPSMAWANHRISMLNPDACIIATPSDQAIFNEDAFRENVLEGLAFVAEHDRFLTMGVKPTRPEPGYGYIQMGEAIGNGLYKVQSFTEKPEREFAKIFVESGEFYWNTGLFLSNVKYLRECFCKILPPVLRDYDKQYPEFSVETENAYMKESFSSYPNISVDFGVLDKPSNVYMMKCDFGWADLGTWHSIYEAMQKSSDDNVVIDSDVMMENCHNNVIKLPKGKLAVLNGLDGFIVAENDNVLLICKKEDSSALVRKYVNEVQMKKGDEFV
;
A
#
# COMPACT_ATOMS: atom_id res chain seq x y z
N VAL A 1 -29.16 6.21 -4.37
CA VAL A 1 -28.96 7.36 -3.45
C VAL A 1 -27.46 7.45 -3.23
N TYR A 2 -26.80 8.46 -3.84
CA TYR A 2 -25.36 8.67 -3.60
C TYR A 2 -25.18 9.11 -2.15
N MET A 3 -24.48 8.27 -1.34
CA MET A 3 -24.03 8.72 -0.01
C MET A 3 -23.08 9.92 -0.22
N LYS A 4 -23.45 11.06 0.36
CA LYS A 4 -22.58 12.24 0.36
C LYS A 4 -21.42 11.97 1.31
N SER A 5 -20.20 12.38 0.92
CA SER A 5 -19.05 12.41 1.84
C SER A 5 -19.46 13.18 3.10
N ASN A 6 -19.27 12.52 4.25
CA ASN A 6 -19.41 13.17 5.54
C ASN A 6 -18.15 14.02 5.80
N GLY A 7 -18.29 15.26 6.29
CA GLY A 7 -17.15 16.11 6.65
C GLY A 7 -16.19 15.54 7.70
N ASN A 8 -16.51 14.37 8.26
CA ASN A 8 -15.66 13.64 9.22
C ASN A 8 -14.80 12.54 8.58
N ASN A 9 -14.87 12.35 7.27
CA ASN A 9 -14.09 11.31 6.57
C ASN A 9 -12.71 11.83 6.19
N TYR A 10 -11.68 11.08 6.55
CA TYR A 10 -10.27 11.36 6.32
C TYR A 10 -9.59 10.18 5.62
N CYS A 11 -8.52 10.46 4.88
CA CYS A 11 -7.69 9.45 4.25
C CYS A 11 -6.23 9.60 4.68
N VAL A 12 -5.55 8.48 4.92
CA VAL A 12 -4.10 8.42 5.12
C VAL A 12 -3.51 7.56 4.00
N ILE A 13 -2.68 8.15 3.14
CA ILE A 13 -1.95 7.42 2.11
C ILE A 13 -0.58 7.05 2.65
N LEU A 14 -0.29 5.75 2.72
CA LEU A 14 0.96 5.20 3.22
C LEU A 14 1.97 5.10 2.06
N ALA A 15 2.95 6.00 2.04
CA ALA A 15 3.91 6.17 0.94
C ALA A 15 5.38 6.09 1.40
N GLY A 16 5.68 5.32 2.46
CA GLY A 16 7.03 5.19 3.03
C GLY A 16 7.84 3.98 2.54
N GLY A 17 7.27 3.14 1.68
CA GLY A 17 7.93 1.91 1.21
C GLY A 17 9.09 2.17 0.23
N LYS A 18 10.18 1.38 0.34
CA LYS A 18 11.35 1.49 -0.57
C LYS A 18 11.22 0.75 -1.90
N GLY A 19 10.21 -0.12 -2.07
CA GLY A 19 9.86 -0.77 -3.33
C GLY A 19 10.94 -1.62 -4.00
N ARG A 20 11.95 -2.12 -3.28
CA ARG A 20 13.15 -2.81 -3.82
C ARG A 20 12.86 -4.00 -4.75
N ARG A 21 11.68 -4.61 -4.67
CA ARG A 21 11.30 -5.77 -5.49
C ARG A 21 10.98 -5.42 -6.95
N LEU A 22 10.84 -4.14 -7.28
CA LEU A 22 10.66 -3.64 -8.66
C LEU A 22 11.93 -3.00 -9.23
N TRP A 23 13.08 -3.24 -8.61
CA TRP A 23 14.35 -2.85 -9.19
C TRP A 23 14.52 -3.44 -10.61
N PRO A 24 15.11 -2.70 -11.56
CA PRO A 24 15.74 -1.38 -11.45
C PRO A 24 14.78 -0.18 -11.58
N CYS A 25 13.49 -0.40 -11.87
CA CYS A 25 12.52 0.69 -12.05
C CYS A 25 12.19 1.44 -10.75
N SER A 26 12.29 0.76 -9.60
CA SER A 26 12.22 1.37 -8.28
C SER A 26 13.61 1.46 -7.68
N ARG A 27 14.02 2.64 -7.23
CA ARG A 27 15.33 2.94 -6.63
C ARG A 27 15.15 3.40 -5.19
N SER A 28 16.20 3.30 -4.38
CA SER A 28 16.16 3.75 -2.98
C SER A 28 15.86 5.24 -2.85
N ASN A 29 16.37 6.07 -3.76
CA ASN A 29 16.12 7.51 -3.81
C ASN A 29 14.87 7.90 -4.62
N TYR A 30 14.29 6.99 -5.39
CA TYR A 30 13.08 7.20 -6.20
C TYR A 30 12.22 5.94 -6.20
N PRO A 31 11.52 5.65 -5.08
CA PRO A 31 10.73 4.43 -4.94
C PRO A 31 9.52 4.36 -5.88
N LYS A 32 9.00 3.15 -6.07
CA LYS A 32 7.93 2.82 -7.02
C LYS A 32 6.70 3.71 -6.96
N GLN A 33 6.30 4.17 -5.79
CA GLN A 33 5.11 5.03 -5.63
C GLN A 33 5.27 6.41 -6.28
N PHE A 34 6.49 6.86 -6.48
CA PHE A 34 6.81 8.12 -7.15
C PHE A 34 7.07 7.98 -8.65
N VAL A 35 6.99 6.74 -9.18
CA VAL A 35 7.23 6.43 -10.60
C VAL A 35 5.92 6.37 -11.35
N ASP A 36 5.86 6.99 -12.56
CA ASP A 36 4.83 6.68 -13.56
C ASP A 36 5.19 5.36 -14.23
N PHE A 37 4.89 4.27 -13.55
CA PHE A 37 5.31 2.93 -13.95
C PHE A 37 4.66 2.46 -15.25
N PHE A 38 3.43 2.90 -15.50
CA PHE A 38 2.63 2.45 -16.64
C PHE A 38 2.57 3.45 -17.80
N GLY A 39 3.24 4.59 -17.69
CA GLY A 39 3.28 5.61 -18.74
C GLY A 39 1.95 6.33 -18.95
N VAL A 40 1.14 6.46 -17.91
CA VAL A 40 -0.19 7.10 -17.95
C VAL A 40 -0.15 8.60 -17.65
N GLY A 41 1.03 9.16 -17.41
CA GLY A 41 1.23 10.57 -17.07
C GLY A 41 1.03 10.91 -15.59
N ARG A 42 0.75 9.91 -14.74
CA ARG A 42 0.56 10.05 -13.29
C ARG A 42 1.30 8.96 -12.55
N THR A 43 2.02 9.31 -11.50
CA THR A 43 2.68 8.34 -10.61
C THR A 43 1.66 7.55 -9.79
N GLN A 44 2.06 6.44 -9.19
CA GLN A 44 1.15 5.63 -8.37
C GLN A 44 0.61 6.43 -7.17
N LEU A 45 1.44 7.25 -6.53
CA LEU A 45 1.03 8.16 -5.46
C LEU A 45 -0.04 9.15 -5.96
N GLN A 46 0.18 9.78 -7.10
CA GLN A 46 -0.77 10.72 -7.70
C GLN A 46 -2.09 10.04 -8.05
N GLN A 47 -2.05 8.86 -8.66
CA GLN A 47 -3.27 8.09 -8.98
C GLN A 47 -4.06 7.72 -7.72
N THR A 48 -3.37 7.37 -6.63
CA THR A 48 -4.02 7.06 -5.35
C THR A 48 -4.64 8.32 -4.73
N PHE A 49 -3.92 9.44 -4.76
CA PHE A 49 -4.46 10.73 -4.30
C PHE A 49 -5.69 11.15 -5.11
N ASP A 50 -5.62 11.12 -6.44
CA ASP A 50 -6.74 11.49 -7.33
C ASP A 50 -7.98 10.61 -7.07
N ARG A 51 -7.78 9.33 -6.83
CA ARG A 51 -8.85 8.38 -6.48
C ARG A 51 -9.48 8.73 -5.15
N MET A 52 -8.67 8.98 -4.12
CA MET A 52 -9.18 9.31 -2.79
C MET A 52 -9.83 10.68 -2.73
N ALA A 53 -9.38 11.66 -3.50
CA ALA A 53 -9.98 13.00 -3.60
C ALA A 53 -11.41 12.99 -4.20
N LYS A 54 -11.80 11.90 -4.87
CA LYS A 54 -13.19 11.67 -5.31
C LYS A 54 -14.09 11.14 -4.19
N ILE A 55 -13.53 10.74 -3.06
CA ILE A 55 -14.23 10.06 -1.94
C ILE A 55 -14.27 10.93 -0.70
N VAL A 56 -13.16 11.55 -0.34
CA VAL A 56 -13.02 12.46 0.80
C VAL A 56 -12.55 13.84 0.31
N PRO A 57 -12.79 14.94 1.05
CA PRO A 57 -12.25 16.24 0.69
C PRO A 57 -10.72 16.19 0.56
N ALA A 58 -10.16 16.86 -0.42
CA ALA A 58 -8.71 16.83 -0.68
C ALA A 58 -7.88 17.34 0.51
N ASP A 59 -8.42 18.30 1.26
CA ASP A 59 -7.82 18.83 2.49
C ASP A 59 -7.95 17.87 3.71
N HIS A 60 -8.64 16.73 3.55
CA HIS A 60 -8.70 15.63 4.52
C HIS A 60 -7.76 14.48 4.17
N ILE A 61 -6.92 14.61 3.15
CA ILE A 61 -5.95 13.58 2.77
C ILE A 61 -4.59 13.89 3.37
N PHE A 62 -4.05 12.92 4.11
CA PHE A 62 -2.72 12.96 4.71
C PHE A 62 -1.80 12.00 3.97
N ILE A 63 -0.55 12.39 3.78
CA ILE A 63 0.50 11.55 3.20
C ILE A 63 1.49 11.20 4.30
N ASN A 64 1.62 9.91 4.58
CA ASN A 64 2.62 9.41 5.50
C ASN A 64 3.80 8.85 4.68
N THR A 65 4.99 9.39 4.90
CA THR A 65 6.20 9.03 4.14
C THR A 65 7.46 9.18 4.99
N ASN A 66 8.62 8.77 4.47
CA ASN A 66 9.90 9.05 5.12
C ASN A 66 10.38 10.48 4.86
N GLU A 67 11.19 11.05 5.77
CA GLU A 67 11.79 12.38 5.60
C GLU A 67 12.50 12.54 4.24
N GLU A 68 13.19 11.50 3.81
CA GLU A 68 13.93 11.49 2.53
C GLU A 68 13.04 11.68 1.29
N TYR A 69 11.73 11.38 1.39
CA TYR A 69 10.78 11.47 0.26
C TYR A 69 9.84 12.67 0.33
N VAL A 70 9.91 13.50 1.36
CA VAL A 70 9.03 14.67 1.52
C VAL A 70 9.09 15.60 0.31
N GLN A 71 10.29 15.81 -0.24
CA GLN A 71 10.46 16.67 -1.41
C GLN A 71 9.74 16.08 -2.64
N LEU A 72 9.81 14.77 -2.86
CA LEU A 72 9.10 14.09 -3.95
C LEU A 72 7.57 14.21 -3.79
N VAL A 73 7.07 14.09 -2.55
CA VAL A 73 5.64 14.30 -2.28
C VAL A 73 5.22 15.73 -2.64
N LYS A 74 5.97 16.74 -2.22
CA LYS A 74 5.68 18.17 -2.51
C LYS A 74 5.71 18.47 -4.00
N GLU A 75 6.63 17.86 -4.75
CA GLU A 75 6.74 18.04 -6.20
C GLU A 75 5.57 17.37 -6.95
N GLN A 76 5.14 16.20 -6.50
CA GLN A 76 4.10 15.43 -7.17
C GLN A 76 2.68 15.81 -6.73
N LEU A 77 2.52 16.27 -5.50
CA LEU A 77 1.26 16.68 -4.90
C LEU A 77 1.39 18.10 -4.30
N PRO A 78 1.63 19.13 -5.12
CA PRO A 78 1.82 20.50 -4.63
C PRO A 78 0.59 21.09 -3.95
N GLU A 79 -0.59 20.51 -4.18
CA GLU A 79 -1.85 20.85 -3.52
C GLU A 79 -1.95 20.37 -2.08
N VAL A 80 -1.09 19.44 -1.65
CA VAL A 80 -1.07 18.93 -0.26
C VAL A 80 -0.22 19.85 0.61
N PRO A 81 -0.81 20.52 1.60
CA PRO A 81 -0.06 21.41 2.47
C PRO A 81 0.91 20.63 3.38
N ALA A 82 1.99 21.28 3.79
CA ALA A 82 3.07 20.63 4.53
C ALA A 82 2.63 19.98 5.85
N GLU A 83 1.63 20.54 6.53
CA GLU A 83 1.05 20.01 7.77
C GLU A 83 0.26 18.71 7.56
N ARG A 84 -0.04 18.34 6.31
CA ARG A 84 -0.67 17.08 5.93
C ARG A 84 0.33 16.00 5.53
N ILE A 85 1.62 16.32 5.50
CA ILE A 85 2.70 15.37 5.23
C ILE A 85 3.33 14.97 6.56
N LEU A 86 3.20 13.68 6.91
CA LEU A 86 3.80 13.09 8.11
C LEU A 86 5.15 12.47 7.69
N ALA A 87 6.24 13.11 8.09
CA ALA A 87 7.59 12.76 7.67
C ALA A 87 8.29 11.90 8.73
N GLU A 88 8.30 10.60 8.53
CA GLU A 88 8.95 9.64 9.45
C GLU A 88 10.48 9.74 9.37
N PRO A 89 11.16 9.90 10.49
CA PRO A 89 12.63 9.97 10.51
C PRO A 89 13.27 8.61 10.24
N ILE A 90 12.56 7.52 10.49
CA ILE A 90 13.00 6.14 10.30
C ILE A 90 11.80 5.25 9.99
N HIS A 91 12.01 4.23 9.16
CA HIS A 91 10.95 3.26 8.84
C HIS A 91 10.64 2.35 10.04
N ARG A 92 9.38 2.31 10.48
CA ARG A 92 8.86 1.47 11.58
C ARG A 92 7.61 0.67 11.20
N ASN A 93 7.36 0.50 9.91
CA ASN A 93 6.19 -0.19 9.38
C ASN A 93 4.87 0.54 9.67
N THR A 94 3.73 -0.07 9.35
CA THR A 94 2.45 0.62 9.21
C THR A 94 1.73 0.94 10.52
N ALA A 95 1.98 0.24 11.63
CA ALA A 95 1.29 0.53 12.88
C ALA A 95 1.74 1.87 13.52
N PRO A 96 3.04 2.17 13.65
CA PRO A 96 3.48 3.51 14.08
C PRO A 96 3.06 4.63 13.14
N SER A 97 3.13 4.40 11.83
CA SER A 97 2.67 5.35 10.81
C SER A 97 1.21 5.74 11.01
N MET A 98 0.34 4.74 11.15
CA MET A 98 -1.08 4.97 11.36
C MET A 98 -1.38 5.57 12.74
N ALA A 99 -0.62 5.21 13.78
CA ALA A 99 -0.79 5.78 15.12
C ALA A 99 -0.50 7.29 15.11
N TRP A 100 0.56 7.72 14.44
CA TRP A 100 0.86 9.15 14.30
C TRP A 100 -0.19 9.88 13.47
N ALA A 101 -0.58 9.34 12.32
CA ALA A 101 -1.63 9.93 11.49
C ALA A 101 -2.97 10.01 12.25
N ASN A 102 -3.34 8.95 12.98
CA ASN A 102 -4.54 8.94 13.81
C ASN A 102 -4.50 10.01 14.91
N HIS A 103 -3.35 10.19 15.58
CA HIS A 103 -3.18 11.24 16.57
C HIS A 103 -3.39 12.63 15.93
N ARG A 104 -2.66 12.95 14.85
CA ARG A 104 -2.78 14.22 14.14
C ARG A 104 -4.21 14.52 13.73
N ILE A 105 -4.90 13.55 13.14
CA ILE A 105 -6.28 13.72 12.69
C ILE A 105 -7.23 13.88 13.88
N SER A 106 -7.04 13.13 14.96
CA SER A 106 -7.90 13.22 16.15
C SER A 106 -7.81 14.58 16.84
N MET A 107 -6.64 15.25 16.77
CA MET A 107 -6.47 16.61 17.29
C MET A 107 -7.16 17.67 16.42
N LEU A 108 -7.36 17.41 15.14
CA LEU A 108 -8.10 18.28 14.23
C LEU A 108 -9.61 18.01 14.26
N ASN A 109 -10.00 16.75 14.38
CA ASN A 109 -11.39 16.32 14.40
C ASN A 109 -11.52 15.04 15.25
N PRO A 110 -12.03 15.14 16.49
CA PRO A 110 -12.18 14.00 17.40
C PRO A 110 -13.27 13.00 16.97
N ASP A 111 -14.12 13.37 16.01
CA ASP A 111 -15.17 12.49 15.44
C ASP A 111 -14.81 11.95 14.06
N ALA A 112 -13.54 12.06 13.68
CA ALA A 112 -13.06 11.60 12.37
C ALA A 112 -13.17 10.08 12.22
N CYS A 113 -13.47 9.66 10.97
CA CYS A 113 -13.30 8.31 10.48
C CYS A 113 -12.18 8.29 9.46
N ILE A 114 -11.29 7.32 9.54
CA ILE A 114 -10.10 7.22 8.70
C ILE A 114 -10.19 6.00 7.80
N ILE A 115 -9.84 6.18 6.53
CA ILE A 115 -9.35 5.11 5.67
C ILE A 115 -7.84 5.25 5.49
N ALA A 116 -7.08 4.21 5.79
CA ALA A 116 -5.68 4.09 5.42
C ALA A 116 -5.54 3.25 4.16
N THR A 117 -4.76 3.72 3.19
CA THR A 117 -4.53 3.05 1.91
C THR A 117 -3.04 3.04 1.56
N PRO A 118 -2.51 1.92 1.05
CA PRO A 118 -1.21 1.94 0.38
C PRO A 118 -1.23 2.88 -0.83
N SER A 119 -0.06 3.43 -1.17
CA SER A 119 0.10 4.40 -2.27
C SER A 119 0.28 3.77 -3.66
N ASP A 120 0.31 2.45 -3.77
CA ASP A 120 0.89 1.74 -4.90
C ASP A 120 0.06 0.53 -5.37
N GLN A 121 -1.23 0.58 -5.16
CA GLN A 121 -2.18 -0.47 -5.57
C GLN A 121 -2.99 -0.06 -6.81
N ALA A 122 -3.28 -1.04 -7.66
CA ALA A 122 -4.24 -0.87 -8.74
C ALA A 122 -5.67 -1.16 -8.27
N ILE A 123 -6.59 -0.29 -8.68
CA ILE A 123 -8.04 -0.46 -8.53
C ILE A 123 -8.63 -0.38 -9.94
N PHE A 124 -9.33 -1.43 -10.38
CA PHE A 124 -9.83 -1.51 -11.75
C PHE A 124 -11.24 -0.97 -11.92
N ASN A 125 -12.03 -0.92 -10.85
CA ASN A 125 -13.38 -0.34 -10.82
C ASN A 125 -13.46 0.71 -9.70
N GLU A 126 -13.13 1.97 -10.05
CA GLU A 126 -13.09 3.07 -9.08
C GLU A 126 -14.47 3.43 -8.52
N ASP A 127 -15.55 3.22 -9.28
CA ASP A 127 -16.90 3.49 -8.81
C ASP A 127 -17.32 2.50 -7.72
N ALA A 128 -17.11 1.20 -7.94
CA ALA A 128 -17.35 0.17 -6.93
C ALA A 128 -16.45 0.37 -5.70
N PHE A 129 -15.20 0.75 -5.92
CA PHE A 129 -14.27 1.10 -4.82
C PHE A 129 -14.79 2.26 -3.98
N ARG A 130 -15.24 3.34 -4.62
CA ARG A 130 -15.80 4.51 -3.95
C ARG A 130 -17.03 4.13 -3.12
N GLU A 131 -17.95 3.36 -3.67
CA GLU A 131 -19.15 2.89 -2.96
C GLU A 131 -18.78 2.07 -1.72
N ASN A 132 -17.87 1.08 -1.85
CA ASN A 132 -17.43 0.27 -0.74
C ASN A 132 -16.71 1.10 0.34
N VAL A 133 -15.87 2.06 -0.04
CA VAL A 133 -15.18 2.92 0.94
C VAL A 133 -16.18 3.79 1.70
N LEU A 134 -17.16 4.39 1.02
CA LEU A 134 -18.19 5.22 1.69
C LEU A 134 -19.07 4.37 2.63
N GLU A 135 -19.43 3.15 2.24
CA GLU A 135 -20.18 2.22 3.09
C GLU A 135 -19.35 1.81 4.32
N GLY A 136 -18.06 1.50 4.11
CA GLY A 136 -17.14 1.16 5.20
C GLY A 136 -16.93 2.31 6.19
N LEU A 137 -16.78 3.55 5.69
CA LEU A 137 -16.66 4.74 6.53
C LEU A 137 -17.94 5.00 7.33
N ALA A 138 -19.12 4.82 6.73
CA ALA A 138 -20.40 4.91 7.43
C ALA A 138 -20.53 3.86 8.55
N PHE A 139 -20.09 2.62 8.28
CA PHE A 139 -20.10 1.55 9.27
C PHE A 139 -19.21 1.88 10.48
N VAL A 140 -17.98 2.33 10.29
CA VAL A 140 -17.05 2.63 11.38
C VAL A 140 -17.38 3.95 12.11
N ALA A 141 -18.19 4.82 11.51
CA ALA A 141 -18.73 5.99 12.19
C ALA A 141 -19.71 5.64 13.31
N GLU A 142 -20.45 4.55 13.15
CA GLU A 142 -21.48 4.09 14.09
C GLU A 142 -20.98 2.98 15.04
N HIS A 143 -19.82 2.37 14.71
CA HIS A 143 -19.31 1.20 15.41
C HIS A 143 -17.82 1.33 15.73
N ASP A 144 -17.45 1.11 16.98
CA ASP A 144 -16.05 1.02 17.41
C ASP A 144 -15.44 -0.29 16.92
N ARG A 145 -15.03 -0.31 15.66
CA ARG A 145 -14.53 -1.48 14.95
C ARG A 145 -13.34 -1.12 14.07
N PHE A 146 -12.50 -2.10 13.84
CA PHE A 146 -11.48 -2.08 12.80
C PHE A 146 -12.03 -2.86 11.61
N LEU A 147 -12.15 -2.20 10.48
CA LEU A 147 -12.66 -2.77 9.24
C LEU A 147 -11.54 -2.87 8.20
N THR A 148 -11.36 -4.05 7.62
CA THR A 148 -10.50 -4.25 6.46
C THR A 148 -11.34 -4.60 5.23
N MET A 149 -10.79 -4.38 4.03
CA MET A 149 -11.41 -4.74 2.77
C MET A 149 -10.76 -5.99 2.21
N GLY A 150 -11.59 -7.00 1.93
CA GLY A 150 -11.17 -8.28 1.37
C GLY A 150 -11.67 -8.46 -0.05
N VAL A 151 -10.80 -8.92 -0.95
CA VAL A 151 -11.16 -9.29 -2.32
C VAL A 151 -11.00 -10.79 -2.52
N LYS A 152 -11.89 -11.38 -3.33
CA LYS A 152 -11.87 -12.81 -3.58
C LYS A 152 -10.58 -13.22 -4.30
N PRO A 153 -9.84 -14.21 -3.78
CA PRO A 153 -8.66 -14.73 -4.46
C PRO A 153 -9.02 -15.37 -5.81
N THR A 154 -8.22 -15.07 -6.82
CA THR A 154 -8.37 -15.68 -8.16
C THR A 154 -7.31 -16.75 -8.44
N ARG A 155 -6.30 -16.84 -7.58
CA ARG A 155 -5.18 -17.78 -7.65
C ARG A 155 -4.54 -17.95 -6.26
N PRO A 156 -3.75 -19.01 -6.04
CA PRO A 156 -2.88 -19.11 -4.86
C PRO A 156 -1.73 -18.11 -4.97
N GLU A 157 -1.69 -17.10 -4.06
CA GLU A 157 -0.66 -16.06 -4.06
C GLU A 157 0.05 -16.02 -2.70
N PRO A 158 1.26 -16.59 -2.58
CA PRO A 158 2.01 -16.61 -1.33
C PRO A 158 2.51 -15.22 -0.87
N GLY A 159 2.48 -14.24 -1.77
CA GLY A 159 2.92 -12.87 -1.50
C GLY A 159 1.90 -12.01 -0.76
N TYR A 160 0.67 -12.50 -0.58
CA TYR A 160 -0.44 -11.73 0.00
C TYR A 160 -0.85 -12.23 1.38
N GLY A 161 -1.51 -11.36 2.15
CA GLY A 161 -2.22 -11.73 3.36
C GLY A 161 -3.61 -12.32 3.03
N TYR A 162 -4.06 -13.26 3.84
CA TYR A 162 -5.35 -13.92 3.72
C TYR A 162 -6.17 -13.73 4.98
N ILE A 163 -7.44 -13.39 4.80
CA ILE A 163 -8.41 -13.15 5.86
C ILE A 163 -9.47 -14.27 5.77
N GLN A 164 -9.63 -15.05 6.83
CA GLN A 164 -10.72 -16.02 6.91
C GLN A 164 -12.01 -15.33 7.38
N MET A 165 -13.07 -15.50 6.59
CA MET A 165 -14.40 -15.04 6.98
C MET A 165 -14.91 -15.83 8.17
N GLY A 166 -15.48 -15.13 9.14
CA GLY A 166 -16.27 -15.69 10.22
C GLY A 166 -17.76 -15.46 10.02
N GLU A 167 -18.44 -15.12 11.10
CA GLU A 167 -19.88 -14.85 11.11
C GLU A 167 -20.25 -13.64 10.25
N ALA A 168 -21.26 -13.79 9.39
CA ALA A 168 -21.83 -12.68 8.64
C ALA A 168 -22.68 -11.77 9.54
N ILE A 169 -22.50 -10.46 9.43
CA ILE A 169 -23.29 -9.47 10.16
C ILE A 169 -24.24 -8.67 9.27
N GLY A 170 -24.33 -9.02 7.98
CA GLY A 170 -25.15 -8.35 6.97
C GLY A 170 -24.35 -7.44 6.03
N ASN A 171 -24.95 -7.03 4.93
CA ASN A 171 -24.41 -6.08 3.96
C ASN A 171 -22.96 -6.40 3.47
N GLY A 172 -22.62 -7.68 3.28
CA GLY A 172 -21.27 -8.04 2.86
C GLY A 172 -20.19 -7.89 3.94
N LEU A 173 -20.58 -7.66 5.20
CA LEU A 173 -19.70 -7.53 6.35
C LEU A 173 -19.63 -8.86 7.14
N TYR A 174 -18.42 -9.22 7.54
CA TYR A 174 -18.10 -10.44 8.26
C TYR A 174 -17.16 -10.15 9.43
N LYS A 175 -17.33 -10.86 10.54
CA LYS A 175 -16.27 -10.94 11.54
C LYS A 175 -15.05 -11.63 10.94
N VAL A 176 -13.87 -11.18 11.28
CA VAL A 176 -12.64 -11.90 10.91
C VAL A 176 -12.44 -13.06 11.87
N GLN A 177 -12.31 -14.28 11.33
CA GLN A 177 -12.04 -15.48 12.11
C GLN A 177 -10.55 -15.68 12.33
N SER A 178 -9.74 -15.51 11.29
CA SER A 178 -8.29 -15.60 11.36
C SER A 178 -7.64 -14.75 10.25
N PHE A 179 -6.36 -14.44 10.46
CA PHE A 179 -5.52 -13.75 9.50
C PHE A 179 -4.22 -14.52 9.32
N THR A 180 -3.76 -14.67 8.08
CA THR A 180 -2.49 -15.32 7.76
C THR A 180 -1.73 -14.45 6.77
N GLU A 181 -0.58 -13.96 7.17
CA GLU A 181 0.30 -13.16 6.34
C GLU A 181 1.27 -14.03 5.57
N LYS A 182 1.26 -13.90 4.24
CA LYS A 182 2.20 -14.56 3.32
C LYS A 182 2.37 -16.06 3.60
N PRO A 183 1.30 -16.86 3.43
CA PRO A 183 1.35 -18.30 3.66
C PRO A 183 2.27 -19.00 2.66
N GLU A 184 2.69 -20.21 3.00
CA GLU A 184 3.31 -21.11 2.03
C GLU A 184 2.32 -21.44 0.90
N ARG A 185 2.85 -21.79 -0.29
CA ARG A 185 2.05 -21.98 -1.51
C ARG A 185 0.96 -23.03 -1.36
N GLU A 186 1.24 -24.10 -0.63
CA GLU A 186 0.32 -25.18 -0.33
C GLU A 186 -0.88 -24.70 0.49
N PHE A 187 -0.63 -23.88 1.52
CA PHE A 187 -1.69 -23.24 2.30
C PHE A 187 -2.48 -22.24 1.48
N ALA A 188 -1.81 -21.41 0.66
CA ALA A 188 -2.49 -20.47 -0.22
C ALA A 188 -3.47 -21.19 -1.16
N LYS A 189 -3.10 -22.38 -1.68
CA LYS A 189 -3.96 -23.22 -2.51
C LYS A 189 -5.20 -23.70 -1.74
N ILE A 190 -5.01 -24.23 -0.53
CA ILE A 190 -6.09 -24.66 0.33
C ILE A 190 -7.04 -23.50 0.64
N PHE A 191 -6.51 -22.31 0.93
CA PHE A 191 -7.32 -21.12 1.21
C PHE A 191 -8.20 -20.70 0.03
N VAL A 192 -7.66 -20.73 -1.18
CA VAL A 192 -8.44 -20.45 -2.41
C VAL A 192 -9.53 -21.50 -2.64
N GLU A 193 -9.18 -22.78 -2.50
CA GLU A 193 -10.10 -23.92 -2.72
C GLU A 193 -11.25 -23.97 -1.69
N SER A 194 -11.00 -23.54 -0.44
CA SER A 194 -12.03 -23.52 0.60
C SER A 194 -13.15 -22.50 0.34
N GLY A 195 -12.84 -21.42 -0.38
CA GLY A 195 -13.77 -20.31 -0.62
C GLY A 195 -14.07 -19.43 0.61
N GLU A 196 -13.43 -19.71 1.75
CA GLU A 196 -13.64 -18.99 3.02
C GLU A 196 -12.66 -17.82 3.21
N PHE A 197 -11.59 -17.77 2.41
CA PHE A 197 -10.53 -16.79 2.54
C PHE A 197 -10.58 -15.71 1.46
N TYR A 198 -10.23 -14.51 1.87
CA TYR A 198 -10.12 -13.32 1.02
C TYR A 198 -8.72 -12.74 1.11
N TRP A 199 -8.22 -12.16 0.02
CA TRP A 199 -6.97 -11.39 0.07
C TRP A 199 -7.16 -10.13 0.90
N ASN A 200 -6.23 -9.89 1.81
CA ASN A 200 -6.14 -8.63 2.54
C ASN A 200 -5.58 -7.55 1.61
N THR A 201 -6.39 -6.54 1.32
CA THR A 201 -5.98 -5.44 0.45
C THR A 201 -5.05 -4.44 1.12
N GLY A 202 -4.93 -4.48 2.46
CA GLY A 202 -4.22 -3.46 3.22
C GLY A 202 -4.97 -2.13 3.33
N LEU A 203 -6.24 -2.10 2.94
CA LEU A 203 -7.14 -0.97 3.15
C LEU A 203 -7.80 -1.12 4.52
N PHE A 204 -7.59 -0.16 5.42
CA PHE A 204 -8.10 -0.21 6.79
C PHE A 204 -8.95 0.99 7.10
N LEU A 205 -10.11 0.75 7.72
CA LEU A 205 -11.03 1.78 8.14
C LEU A 205 -11.34 1.67 9.63
N SER A 206 -11.42 2.80 10.31
CA SER A 206 -11.89 2.89 11.70
C SER A 206 -12.17 4.33 12.08
N ASN A 207 -12.87 4.55 13.21
CA ASN A 207 -12.91 5.88 13.80
C ASN A 207 -11.65 6.15 14.64
N VAL A 208 -11.30 7.42 14.80
CA VAL A 208 -10.04 7.82 15.47
C VAL A 208 -10.00 7.41 16.96
N LYS A 209 -11.16 7.39 17.65
CA LYS A 209 -11.25 7.00 19.06
C LYS A 209 -10.87 5.54 19.25
N TYR A 210 -11.47 4.68 18.47
CA TYR A 210 -11.19 3.23 18.53
C TYR A 210 -9.76 2.88 18.09
N LEU A 211 -9.25 3.51 17.01
CA LEU A 211 -7.85 3.33 16.60
C LEU A 211 -6.87 3.72 17.69
N ARG A 212 -7.13 4.84 18.38
CA ARG A 212 -6.29 5.26 19.53
C ARG A 212 -6.25 4.18 20.61
N GLU A 213 -7.40 3.59 20.96
CA GLU A 213 -7.46 2.49 21.92
C GLU A 213 -6.68 1.26 21.47
N CYS A 214 -6.80 0.89 20.21
CA CYS A 214 -6.05 -0.23 19.63
C CYS A 214 -4.54 0.00 19.73
N PHE A 215 -4.06 1.16 19.27
CA PHE A 215 -2.64 1.50 19.29
C PHE A 215 -2.08 1.63 20.70
N CYS A 216 -2.87 2.13 21.67
CA CYS A 216 -2.47 2.17 23.07
C CYS A 216 -2.19 0.79 23.68
N LYS A 217 -2.77 -0.27 23.14
CA LYS A 217 -2.58 -1.66 23.61
C LYS A 217 -1.35 -2.34 23.01
N ILE A 218 -0.93 -1.92 21.82
CA ILE A 218 0.12 -2.60 21.05
C ILE A 218 1.41 -1.80 20.87
N LEU A 219 1.35 -0.48 21.10
CA LEU A 219 2.49 0.42 20.90
C LEU A 219 2.94 1.07 22.22
N PRO A 220 4.23 1.40 22.35
CA PRO A 220 4.74 2.24 23.46
C PRO A 220 3.99 3.56 23.57
N PRO A 221 3.98 4.21 24.77
CA PRO A 221 3.15 5.37 25.05
C PRO A 221 3.67 6.69 24.46
N VAL A 222 4.42 6.68 23.36
CA VAL A 222 5.07 7.84 22.74
C VAL A 222 4.11 9.04 22.58
N LEU A 223 2.97 8.83 21.95
CA LEU A 223 2.00 9.91 21.73
C LEU A 223 1.23 10.30 23.00
N ARG A 224 1.01 9.37 23.92
CA ARG A 224 0.42 9.71 25.25
C ARG A 224 1.38 10.53 26.10
N ASP A 225 2.68 10.30 25.97
CA ASP A 225 3.69 11.09 26.66
C ASP A 225 3.85 12.47 26.04
N TYR A 226 3.69 12.57 24.72
CA TYR A 226 3.54 13.86 24.04
C TYR A 226 2.35 14.67 24.60
N ASP A 227 1.16 14.08 24.68
CA ASP A 227 -0.05 14.74 25.17
C ASP A 227 0.11 15.28 26.61
N LYS A 228 0.83 14.54 27.46
CA LYS A 228 1.12 14.98 28.84
C LYS A 228 2.11 16.15 28.88
N GLN A 229 3.10 16.14 27.99
CA GLN A 229 4.15 17.14 27.92
C GLN A 229 3.67 18.44 27.24
N TYR A 230 2.81 18.31 26.24
CA TYR A 230 2.29 19.39 25.42
C TYR A 230 0.76 19.41 25.44
N PRO A 231 0.14 20.01 26.47
CA PRO A 231 -1.33 20.06 26.61
C PRO A 231 -2.02 20.84 25.48
N GLU A 232 -1.29 21.81 24.90
CA GLU A 232 -1.74 22.53 23.71
C GLU A 232 -1.10 21.91 22.47
N PHE A 233 -1.94 21.36 21.59
CA PHE A 233 -1.47 20.74 20.35
C PHE A 233 -0.96 21.79 19.36
N SER A 234 0.23 21.57 18.80
CA SER A 234 0.66 22.21 17.56
C SER A 234 1.38 21.22 16.65
N VAL A 235 1.25 21.43 15.34
CA VAL A 235 1.92 20.59 14.33
C VAL A 235 3.42 20.64 14.48
N GLU A 236 3.99 21.81 14.78
CA GLU A 236 5.42 22.03 14.94
C GLU A 236 5.97 21.25 16.14
N THR A 237 5.30 21.34 17.29
CA THR A 237 5.75 20.62 18.51
C THR A 237 5.60 19.11 18.34
N GLU A 238 4.52 18.64 17.71
CA GLU A 238 4.32 17.22 17.43
C GLU A 238 5.41 16.70 16.47
N ASN A 239 5.68 17.41 15.38
CA ASN A 239 6.73 17.02 14.43
C ASN A 239 8.11 16.96 15.10
N ALA A 240 8.46 17.96 15.90
CA ALA A 240 9.74 17.99 16.63
C ALA A 240 9.84 16.81 17.61
N TYR A 241 8.79 16.54 18.37
CA TYR A 241 8.75 15.42 19.30
C TYR A 241 8.85 14.07 18.58
N MET A 242 8.10 13.89 17.50
CA MET A 242 8.12 12.64 16.73
C MET A 242 9.45 12.39 16.02
N LYS A 243 10.15 13.45 15.60
CA LYS A 243 11.49 13.32 15.03
C LYS A 243 12.48 12.66 16.00
N GLU A 244 12.39 12.96 17.28
CA GLU A 244 13.25 12.40 18.32
C GLU A 244 12.73 11.05 18.85
N SER A 245 11.42 10.90 19.00
CA SER A 245 10.80 9.79 19.71
C SER A 245 10.34 8.63 18.84
N PHE A 246 10.18 8.82 17.51
CA PHE A 246 9.64 7.81 16.60
C PHE A 246 10.45 6.51 16.55
N SER A 247 11.77 6.61 16.77
CA SER A 247 12.67 5.44 16.85
C SER A 247 12.35 4.49 18.01
N SER A 248 11.63 4.96 19.04
CA SER A 248 11.18 4.15 20.19
C SER A 248 10.06 3.17 19.81
N TYR A 249 9.39 3.37 18.67
CA TYR A 249 8.39 2.43 18.20
C TYR A 249 9.01 1.13 17.68
N PRO A 250 8.38 -0.02 17.95
CA PRO A 250 8.75 -1.28 17.32
C PRO A 250 8.47 -1.25 15.81
N ASN A 251 9.20 -2.06 15.05
CA ASN A 251 8.93 -2.26 13.63
C ASN A 251 7.81 -3.30 13.47
N ILE A 252 6.56 -2.85 13.50
CA ILE A 252 5.37 -3.70 13.46
C ILE A 252 4.35 -3.18 12.45
N SER A 253 3.74 -4.09 11.66
CA SER A 253 2.63 -3.74 10.79
C SER A 253 1.29 -3.73 11.55
N VAL A 254 0.31 -3.02 11.02
CA VAL A 254 -1.07 -3.06 11.50
C VAL A 254 -1.64 -4.47 11.42
N ASP A 255 -1.28 -5.23 10.39
CA ASP A 255 -1.72 -6.60 10.20
C ASP A 255 -1.39 -7.47 11.43
N PHE A 256 -0.14 -7.46 11.87
CA PHE A 256 0.28 -8.21 13.06
C PHE A 256 -0.20 -7.59 14.37
N GLY A 257 -0.28 -6.27 14.44
CA GLY A 257 -0.66 -5.58 15.67
C GLY A 257 -2.16 -5.64 15.96
N VAL A 258 -3.00 -5.52 14.94
CA VAL A 258 -4.45 -5.38 15.06
C VAL A 258 -5.20 -6.58 14.50
N LEU A 259 -4.90 -7.03 13.27
CA LEU A 259 -5.63 -8.12 12.61
C LEU A 259 -5.40 -9.48 13.27
N ASP A 260 -4.21 -9.71 13.80
CA ASP A 260 -3.89 -10.96 14.51
C ASP A 260 -4.64 -11.15 15.85
N LYS A 261 -5.37 -10.10 16.30
CA LYS A 261 -6.20 -10.13 17.52
C LYS A 261 -7.65 -9.81 17.19
N PRO A 262 -8.40 -10.78 16.64
CA PRO A 262 -9.62 -10.54 15.87
C PRO A 262 -10.87 -10.14 16.65
N SER A 263 -10.82 -9.88 17.96
CA SER A 263 -12.04 -9.67 18.77
C SER A 263 -12.98 -8.57 18.27
N ASN A 264 -12.45 -7.56 17.56
CA ASN A 264 -13.23 -6.44 17.02
C ASN A 264 -12.80 -6.07 15.58
N VAL A 265 -12.30 -7.04 14.84
CA VAL A 265 -11.91 -6.88 13.44
C VAL A 265 -12.99 -7.46 12.54
N TYR A 266 -13.39 -6.66 11.56
CA TYR A 266 -14.38 -6.99 10.55
C TYR A 266 -13.78 -6.87 9.17
N MET A 267 -14.34 -7.64 8.23
CA MET A 267 -13.97 -7.57 6.82
C MET A 267 -15.21 -7.21 5.99
N MET A 268 -15.04 -6.26 5.09
CA MET A 268 -15.99 -6.02 4.00
C MET A 268 -15.57 -6.82 2.78
N LYS A 269 -16.48 -7.62 2.25
CA LYS A 269 -16.30 -8.32 0.99
C LYS A 269 -16.45 -7.36 -0.17
N CYS A 270 -15.40 -7.19 -0.98
CA CYS A 270 -15.33 -6.23 -2.06
C CYS A 270 -15.08 -6.90 -3.41
N ASP A 271 -15.57 -6.27 -4.48
CA ASP A 271 -15.41 -6.70 -5.87
C ASP A 271 -15.12 -5.50 -6.79
N PHE A 272 -14.15 -4.66 -6.40
CA PHE A 272 -13.73 -3.51 -7.20
C PHE A 272 -12.52 -3.79 -8.12
N GLY A 273 -12.07 -5.04 -8.19
CA GLY A 273 -10.85 -5.41 -8.90
C GLY A 273 -9.62 -4.77 -8.27
N TRP A 274 -8.75 -5.58 -7.68
CA TRP A 274 -7.60 -5.12 -6.92
C TRP A 274 -6.35 -5.91 -7.29
N ALA A 275 -5.21 -5.21 -7.35
CA ALA A 275 -3.91 -5.84 -7.43
C ALA A 275 -2.87 -5.07 -6.61
N ASP A 276 -2.04 -5.79 -5.86
CA ASP A 276 -0.79 -5.27 -5.31
C ASP A 276 0.27 -5.27 -6.42
N LEU A 277 0.75 -4.09 -6.77
CA LEU A 277 1.78 -3.90 -7.80
C LEU A 277 3.19 -3.89 -7.18
N GLY A 278 3.40 -4.71 -6.14
CA GLY A 278 4.64 -4.73 -5.36
C GLY A 278 5.79 -5.54 -5.94
N THR A 279 5.53 -6.39 -6.94
CA THR A 279 6.53 -7.29 -7.54
C THR A 279 6.34 -7.41 -9.04
N TRP A 280 7.38 -7.83 -9.77
CA TRP A 280 7.28 -8.14 -11.19
C TRP A 280 6.25 -9.23 -11.48
N HIS A 281 6.17 -10.23 -10.59
CA HIS A 281 5.16 -11.29 -10.71
C HIS A 281 3.74 -10.74 -10.56
N SER A 282 3.47 -9.93 -9.53
CA SER A 282 2.12 -9.35 -9.34
C SER A 282 1.71 -8.42 -10.47
N ILE A 283 2.66 -7.67 -11.04
CA ILE A 283 2.42 -6.86 -12.25
C ILE A 283 2.07 -7.75 -13.44
N TYR A 284 2.83 -8.82 -13.69
CA TYR A 284 2.53 -9.77 -14.77
C TYR A 284 1.13 -10.35 -14.63
N GLU A 285 0.73 -10.75 -13.42
CA GLU A 285 -0.60 -11.31 -13.18
C GLU A 285 -1.74 -10.29 -13.37
N ALA A 286 -1.51 -9.03 -13.02
CA ALA A 286 -2.51 -7.97 -13.08
C ALA A 286 -2.71 -7.36 -14.47
N MET A 287 -1.67 -7.39 -15.31
CA MET A 287 -1.69 -6.72 -16.61
C MET A 287 -2.26 -7.58 -17.72
N GLN A 288 -2.80 -6.92 -18.75
CA GLN A 288 -3.24 -7.59 -19.98
C GLN A 288 -2.03 -8.18 -20.69
N LYS A 289 -2.17 -9.44 -21.10
CA LYS A 289 -1.16 -10.22 -21.81
C LYS A 289 -1.41 -10.18 -23.31
N SER A 290 -0.33 -10.25 -24.11
CA SER A 290 -0.41 -10.50 -25.55
C SER A 290 -0.85 -11.94 -25.84
N SER A 291 -1.05 -12.29 -27.13
CA SER A 291 -1.33 -13.66 -27.55
C SER A 291 -0.27 -14.68 -27.13
N ASP A 292 0.95 -14.24 -26.93
CA ASP A 292 2.09 -15.06 -26.51
C ASP A 292 2.40 -14.89 -25.01
N ASP A 293 1.42 -14.46 -24.24
CA ASP A 293 1.50 -14.24 -22.79
C ASP A 293 2.60 -13.25 -22.35
N ASN A 294 3.03 -12.33 -23.22
CA ASN A 294 3.95 -11.27 -22.83
C ASN A 294 3.20 -10.06 -22.27
N VAL A 295 3.78 -9.42 -21.26
CA VAL A 295 3.37 -8.13 -20.72
C VAL A 295 4.42 -7.09 -21.10
N VAL A 296 4.04 -6.12 -21.91
CA VAL A 296 4.90 -5.00 -22.34
C VAL A 296 4.36 -3.72 -21.73
N ILE A 297 5.18 -3.04 -20.94
CA ILE A 297 4.77 -1.87 -20.17
C ILE A 297 5.46 -0.64 -20.76
N ASP A 298 4.69 0.25 -21.40
CA ASP A 298 5.17 1.54 -21.90
C ASP A 298 6.56 1.44 -22.58
N SER A 299 6.71 0.46 -23.49
CA SER A 299 8.00 0.10 -24.07
C SER A 299 7.86 -0.20 -25.57
N ASP A 300 8.90 0.12 -26.34
CA ASP A 300 8.99 -0.20 -27.77
C ASP A 300 9.81 -1.48 -27.95
N VAL A 301 9.16 -2.54 -28.45
CA VAL A 301 9.78 -3.86 -28.56
C VAL A 301 9.43 -4.56 -29.86
N MET A 302 10.42 -5.22 -30.46
CA MET A 302 10.24 -6.24 -31.49
C MET A 302 10.57 -7.59 -30.89
N MET A 303 9.63 -8.53 -30.95
CA MET A 303 9.78 -9.84 -30.32
C MET A 303 9.56 -10.96 -31.36
N GLU A 304 10.41 -11.96 -31.30
CA GLU A 304 10.30 -13.19 -32.06
C GLU A 304 10.55 -14.40 -31.15
N ASN A 305 9.66 -15.38 -31.18
CA ASN A 305 9.72 -16.57 -30.33
C ASN A 305 9.86 -16.23 -28.83
N CYS A 306 9.14 -15.19 -28.36
CA CYS A 306 9.15 -14.72 -26.98
C CYS A 306 7.81 -15.00 -26.31
N HIS A 307 7.83 -15.68 -25.16
CA HIS A 307 6.65 -16.09 -24.43
C HIS A 307 6.74 -15.77 -22.95
N ASN A 308 5.61 -15.40 -22.32
CA ASN A 308 5.49 -15.36 -20.88
C ASN A 308 6.48 -14.39 -20.18
N ASN A 309 6.82 -13.28 -20.84
CA ASN A 309 7.80 -12.30 -20.35
C ASN A 309 7.13 -11.03 -19.80
N VAL A 310 7.88 -10.28 -18.98
CA VAL A 310 7.56 -8.91 -18.57
C VAL A 310 8.65 -7.98 -19.09
N ILE A 311 8.28 -6.97 -19.85
CA ILE A 311 9.23 -6.02 -20.46
C ILE A 311 8.86 -4.60 -20.03
N LYS A 312 9.83 -3.88 -19.47
CA LYS A 312 9.73 -2.46 -19.12
C LYS A 312 11.04 -1.75 -19.44
N LEU A 313 11.01 -0.86 -20.42
CA LEU A 313 12.17 -0.13 -20.92
C LEU A 313 11.92 1.38 -20.84
N PRO A 314 13.00 2.21 -20.82
CA PRO A 314 12.88 3.65 -20.91
C PRO A 314 12.21 4.09 -22.23
N LYS A 315 11.46 5.19 -22.18
CA LYS A 315 10.89 5.81 -23.39
C LYS A 315 11.95 6.13 -24.43
N GLY A 316 11.63 5.86 -25.70
CA GLY A 316 12.52 6.11 -26.84
C GLY A 316 13.63 5.08 -27.03
N LYS A 317 13.61 3.97 -26.28
CA LYS A 317 14.50 2.83 -26.48
C LYS A 317 13.74 1.69 -27.14
N LEU A 318 14.23 1.23 -28.31
CA LEU A 318 13.76 0.00 -28.95
C LEU A 318 14.57 -1.19 -28.43
N ALA A 319 13.91 -2.26 -28.03
CA ALA A 319 14.53 -3.57 -27.82
C ALA A 319 14.10 -4.56 -28.90
N VAL A 320 15.04 -5.39 -29.35
CA VAL A 320 14.77 -6.54 -30.21
C VAL A 320 15.09 -7.80 -29.42
N LEU A 321 14.09 -8.62 -29.19
CA LEU A 321 14.18 -9.80 -28.32
C LEU A 321 13.83 -11.06 -29.13
N ASN A 322 14.63 -12.09 -28.99
CA ASN A 322 14.39 -13.38 -29.64
C ASN A 322 14.60 -14.54 -28.66
N GLY A 323 13.65 -15.48 -28.63
CA GLY A 323 13.78 -16.73 -27.91
C GLY A 323 13.69 -16.63 -26.37
N LEU A 324 13.11 -15.55 -25.81
CA LEU A 324 12.94 -15.42 -24.36
C LEU A 324 11.63 -16.06 -23.91
N ASP A 325 11.70 -16.90 -22.89
CA ASP A 325 10.54 -17.52 -22.25
C ASP A 325 10.63 -17.43 -20.72
N GLY A 326 9.67 -16.72 -20.11
CA GLY A 326 9.57 -16.54 -18.67
C GLY A 326 10.60 -15.59 -18.08
N PHE A 327 10.95 -14.50 -18.76
CA PHE A 327 11.93 -13.52 -18.30
C PHE A 327 11.29 -12.19 -17.91
N ILE A 328 11.99 -11.48 -17.02
CA ILE A 328 11.88 -10.05 -16.80
C ILE A 328 13.00 -9.39 -17.60
N VAL A 329 12.65 -8.40 -18.41
CA VAL A 329 13.56 -7.49 -19.10
C VAL A 329 13.19 -6.08 -18.68
N ALA A 330 13.95 -5.52 -17.77
CA ALA A 330 13.65 -4.22 -17.19
C ALA A 330 14.89 -3.33 -17.20
N GLU A 331 14.74 -2.11 -17.67
CA GLU A 331 15.82 -1.12 -17.68
C GLU A 331 15.32 0.19 -17.11
N ASN A 332 16.16 0.81 -16.31
CA ASN A 332 15.99 2.18 -15.84
C ASN A 332 17.37 2.81 -15.62
N ASP A 333 17.54 4.02 -16.16
CA ASP A 333 18.81 4.77 -16.13
C ASP A 333 20.02 3.92 -16.54
N ASN A 334 20.91 3.65 -15.59
CA ASN A 334 22.18 2.96 -15.77
C ASN A 334 22.15 1.45 -15.50
N VAL A 335 20.94 0.84 -15.35
CA VAL A 335 20.80 -0.58 -15.03
C VAL A 335 19.84 -1.28 -15.97
N LEU A 336 20.31 -2.38 -16.56
CA LEU A 336 19.50 -3.37 -17.27
C LEU A 336 19.46 -4.67 -16.44
N LEU A 337 18.25 -5.14 -16.15
CA LEU A 337 17.96 -6.42 -15.51
C LEU A 337 17.37 -7.38 -16.52
N ILE A 338 17.99 -8.54 -16.69
CA ILE A 338 17.40 -9.68 -17.39
C ILE A 338 17.50 -10.89 -16.47
N CYS A 339 16.39 -11.41 -16.00
CA CYS A 339 16.36 -12.57 -15.12
C CYS A 339 15.07 -13.38 -15.31
N LYS A 340 15.07 -14.63 -14.83
CA LYS A 340 13.86 -15.45 -14.80
C LYS A 340 12.78 -14.79 -13.94
N LYS A 341 11.54 -14.85 -14.42
CA LYS A 341 10.35 -14.33 -13.72
C LYS A 341 10.00 -15.20 -12.51
N GLU A 342 10.25 -16.49 -12.60
CA GLU A 342 10.09 -17.44 -11.50
C GLU A 342 10.98 -17.03 -10.31
N ASP A 343 10.40 -16.99 -9.12
CA ASP A 343 11.06 -16.56 -7.87
C ASP A 343 11.68 -15.14 -7.93
N SER A 344 11.22 -14.31 -8.85
CA SER A 344 11.82 -12.99 -9.10
C SER A 344 11.90 -12.09 -7.87
N SER A 345 10.96 -12.18 -6.94
CA SER A 345 11.00 -11.38 -5.71
C SER A 345 12.22 -11.67 -4.83
N ALA A 346 12.61 -12.93 -4.73
CA ALA A 346 13.82 -13.35 -4.00
C ALA A 346 15.10 -13.01 -4.79
N LEU A 347 15.10 -13.30 -6.10
CA LEU A 347 16.21 -13.01 -6.99
C LEU A 347 16.52 -11.52 -7.06
N VAL A 348 15.53 -10.67 -7.27
CA VAL A 348 15.72 -9.22 -7.35
C VAL A 348 16.26 -8.65 -6.04
N ARG A 349 15.73 -9.09 -4.89
CA ARG A 349 16.30 -8.66 -3.59
C ARG A 349 17.75 -9.07 -3.42
N LYS A 350 18.11 -10.29 -3.82
CA LYS A 350 19.49 -10.75 -3.81
C LYS A 350 20.37 -9.87 -4.67
N TYR A 351 19.96 -9.59 -5.92
CA TYR A 351 20.74 -8.76 -6.85
C TYR A 351 20.90 -7.32 -6.36
N VAL A 352 19.85 -6.71 -5.83
CA VAL A 352 19.94 -5.37 -5.23
C VAL A 352 20.99 -5.32 -4.13
N ASN A 353 20.97 -6.29 -3.21
CA ASN A 353 21.96 -6.35 -2.12
C ASN A 353 23.39 -6.58 -2.64
N GLU A 354 23.58 -7.49 -3.62
CA GLU A 354 24.89 -7.75 -4.21
C GLU A 354 25.43 -6.56 -4.99
N VAL A 355 24.57 -5.87 -5.75
CA VAL A 355 24.93 -4.66 -6.50
C VAL A 355 25.32 -3.54 -5.54
N GLN A 356 24.53 -3.32 -4.50
CA GLN A 356 24.82 -2.33 -3.47
C GLN A 356 26.20 -2.55 -2.83
N MET A 357 26.49 -3.80 -2.44
CA MET A 357 27.78 -4.14 -1.83
C MET A 357 28.97 -4.05 -2.78
N LYS A 358 28.80 -4.42 -4.06
CA LYS A 358 29.91 -4.55 -5.01
C LYS A 358 30.11 -3.32 -5.89
N LYS A 359 29.08 -2.52 -6.10
CA LYS A 359 29.06 -1.42 -7.07
C LYS A 359 28.70 -0.07 -6.46
N GLY A 360 28.03 -0.03 -5.32
CA GLY A 360 27.61 1.18 -4.64
C GLY A 360 26.13 1.50 -4.76
N ASP A 361 25.71 2.54 -4.02
CA ASP A 361 24.31 2.93 -3.89
C ASP A 361 23.73 3.58 -5.16
N GLU A 362 24.57 4.05 -6.07
CA GLU A 362 24.15 4.70 -7.33
C GLU A 362 23.36 3.79 -8.28
N PHE A 363 23.42 2.47 -8.07
CA PHE A 363 22.70 1.49 -8.90
C PHE A 363 21.46 0.92 -8.23
N VAL A 364 21.12 1.32 -6.98
CA VAL A 364 20.05 0.70 -6.20
C VAL A 364 19.02 1.67 -5.62
#